data_24a25449f283da31bfad18be5b05ac6e
#
_entry.id   24a25449f283da31bfad18be5b05ac6e
#
_cell.length_a   1.000
_cell.length_b   1.000
_cell.length_c   1.000
_cell.angle_alpha   90.00
_cell.angle_beta   90.00
_cell.angle_gamma   90.00
#
_symmetry.space_group_name_H-M   'P 1'
#
loop_
_entity.id
_entity.type
_entity.pdbx_description
1 polymer ?
#
loop_
_entity_poly.entity_id
_entity_poly.type
_entity_poly.pdbx_seq_one_letter_code
_entity_poly.pdbx_strand_id
1 'polypeptide(L)'
;MAEIHISERLVLSDFQIAELKKAVRYTGDAFKAALKKWSTFKTERDLALRLDYEMLKRNYSDLAFPTIAASGENACCLHYVKNDEPLVEGNMVLLDFGARSGSVCADISRTVPVSRKYSPLQKLLYNIVLETQKFHEAQVAPGKTLQELN
;
A
#
# COMPACT_ATOMS: atom_id res chain seq x y z
N MET A 1 6.10 18.38 -28.44
CA MET A 1 4.85 17.77 -27.91
C MET A 1 5.08 16.89 -26.67
N ALA A 2 6.20 16.15 -26.55
CA ALA A 2 6.49 15.34 -25.35
C ALA A 2 6.72 16.15 -24.06
N GLU A 3 7.34 17.31 -24.14
CA GLU A 3 7.61 18.17 -22.96
C GLU A 3 6.35 18.79 -22.35
N ILE A 4 5.33 19.09 -23.16
CA ILE A 4 4.07 19.66 -22.67
C ILE A 4 3.31 18.63 -21.82
N HIS A 5 3.32 17.36 -22.21
CA HIS A 5 2.66 16.30 -21.46
C HIS A 5 3.32 15.96 -20.10
N ILE A 6 4.62 16.19 -19.97
CA ILE A 6 5.34 15.98 -18.71
C ILE A 6 5.00 17.09 -17.72
N SER A 7 5.02 18.35 -18.15
CA SER A 7 4.73 19.51 -17.28
C SER A 7 3.29 19.50 -16.76
N GLU A 8 2.31 19.09 -17.57
CA GLU A 8 0.91 18.97 -17.15
C GLU A 8 0.66 17.86 -16.12
N ARG A 9 1.54 16.85 -16.04
CA ARG A 9 1.44 15.76 -15.05
C ARG A 9 2.11 16.08 -13.71
N LEU A 10 2.95 17.10 -13.66
CA LEU A 10 3.68 17.48 -12.45
C LEU A 10 2.82 18.27 -11.46
N VAL A 11 1.75 18.90 -11.91
CA VAL A 11 0.84 19.67 -11.07
C VAL A 11 -0.57 19.08 -11.19
N LEU A 12 -1.08 18.58 -10.07
CA LEU A 12 -2.43 18.03 -10.03
C LEU A 12 -3.47 19.18 -9.98
N SER A 13 -4.51 19.04 -10.79
CA SER A 13 -5.70 19.90 -10.69
C SER A 13 -6.50 19.59 -9.42
N ASP A 14 -7.36 20.50 -8.98
CA ASP A 14 -8.25 20.29 -7.83
C ASP A 14 -9.12 19.04 -8.01
N PHE A 15 -9.56 18.77 -9.24
CA PHE A 15 -10.30 17.55 -9.57
C PHE A 15 -9.45 16.29 -9.32
N GLN A 16 -8.20 16.26 -9.81
CA GLN A 16 -7.29 15.15 -9.61
C GLN A 16 -6.95 14.96 -8.12
N ILE A 17 -6.79 16.04 -7.37
CA ILE A 17 -6.58 15.99 -5.91
C ILE A 17 -7.80 15.38 -5.23
N ALA A 18 -9.01 15.74 -5.63
CA ALA A 18 -10.24 15.15 -5.08
C ALA A 18 -10.35 13.65 -5.38
N GLU A 19 -10.02 13.24 -6.60
CA GLU A 19 -9.99 11.82 -6.99
C GLU A 19 -8.88 11.04 -6.26
N LEU A 20 -7.69 11.63 -6.06
CA LEU A 20 -6.61 11.02 -5.29
C LEU A 20 -7.02 10.79 -3.83
N LYS A 21 -7.67 11.76 -3.21
CA LYS A 21 -8.22 11.61 -1.84
C LYS A 21 -9.24 10.46 -1.76
N LYS A 22 -10.06 10.26 -2.80
CA LYS A 22 -10.98 9.12 -2.87
C LYS A 22 -10.20 7.80 -2.99
N ALA A 23 -9.23 7.70 -3.91
CA ALA A 23 -8.42 6.51 -4.09
C ALA A 23 -7.71 6.11 -2.79
N VAL A 24 -7.05 7.05 -2.11
CA VAL A 24 -6.38 6.83 -0.82
C VAL A 24 -7.38 6.34 0.24
N ARG A 25 -8.56 6.95 0.33
CA ARG A 25 -9.60 6.53 1.27
C ARG A 25 -10.08 5.12 1.00
N TYR A 26 -10.36 4.77 -0.26
CA TYR A 26 -10.81 3.42 -0.64
C TYR A 26 -9.77 2.36 -0.32
N THR A 27 -8.51 2.65 -0.61
CA THR A 27 -7.37 1.77 -0.26
C THR A 27 -7.27 1.57 1.26
N GLY A 28 -7.31 2.66 2.04
CA GLY A 28 -7.27 2.57 3.50
C GLY A 28 -8.45 1.83 4.11
N ASP A 29 -9.66 2.00 3.57
CA ASP A 29 -10.86 1.30 4.03
C ASP A 29 -10.81 -0.19 3.66
N ALA A 30 -10.23 -0.55 2.49
CA ALA A 30 -10.01 -1.95 2.11
C ALA A 30 -9.08 -2.65 3.11
N PHE A 31 -7.98 -2.00 3.50
CA PHE A 31 -7.09 -2.53 4.52
C PHE A 31 -7.79 -2.73 5.87
N LYS A 32 -8.54 -1.75 6.35
CA LYS A 32 -9.31 -1.86 7.59
C LYS A 32 -10.31 -3.02 7.55
N ALA A 33 -10.95 -3.23 6.40
CA ALA A 33 -11.89 -4.34 6.21
C ALA A 33 -11.19 -5.71 6.19
N ALA A 34 -10.02 -5.80 5.56
CA ALA A 34 -9.19 -7.00 5.59
C ALA A 34 -8.73 -7.33 7.02
N LEU A 35 -8.29 -6.33 7.77
CA LEU A 35 -7.89 -6.52 9.18
C LEU A 35 -9.01 -7.11 10.06
N LYS A 36 -10.27 -6.77 9.81
CA LYS A 36 -11.42 -7.33 10.56
C LYS A 36 -11.66 -8.82 10.29
N LYS A 37 -11.19 -9.33 9.16
CA LYS A 37 -11.35 -10.73 8.73
C LYS A 37 -10.03 -11.51 8.75
N TRP A 38 -8.99 -10.96 9.35
CA TRP A 38 -7.62 -11.48 9.30
C TRP A 38 -7.51 -12.96 9.63
N SER A 39 -8.19 -13.43 10.68
CA SER A 39 -8.15 -14.83 11.13
C SER A 39 -8.76 -15.83 10.12
N THR A 40 -9.47 -15.38 9.12
CA THR A 40 -10.05 -16.25 8.09
C THR A 40 -9.10 -16.56 6.94
N PHE A 41 -8.03 -15.80 6.79
CA PHE A 41 -7.07 -15.96 5.71
C PHE A 41 -6.06 -17.05 6.02
N LYS A 42 -5.76 -17.88 5.03
CA LYS A 42 -4.81 -19.00 5.12
C LYS A 42 -3.63 -18.82 4.17
N THR A 43 -3.83 -18.05 3.11
CA THR A 43 -2.84 -17.84 2.05
C THR A 43 -2.68 -16.36 1.74
N GLU A 44 -1.58 -16.02 1.08
CA GLU A 44 -1.34 -14.70 0.50
C GLU A 44 -2.47 -14.30 -0.46
N ARG A 45 -2.98 -15.28 -1.23
CA ARG A 45 -4.08 -15.09 -2.18
C ARG A 45 -5.37 -14.67 -1.50
N ASP A 46 -5.69 -15.24 -0.34
CA ASP A 46 -6.88 -14.84 0.40
C ASP A 46 -6.82 -13.35 0.78
N LEU A 47 -5.65 -12.90 1.21
CA LEU A 47 -5.42 -11.49 1.54
C LEU A 47 -5.51 -10.59 0.31
N ALA A 48 -4.83 -10.95 -0.79
CA ALA A 48 -4.85 -10.18 -2.03
C ALA A 48 -6.27 -10.05 -2.56
N LEU A 49 -6.99 -11.17 -2.72
CA LEU A 49 -8.38 -11.18 -3.20
C LEU A 49 -9.32 -10.38 -2.29
N ARG A 50 -9.08 -10.41 -0.98
CA ARG A 50 -9.88 -9.61 -0.05
C ARG A 50 -9.64 -8.12 -0.23
N LEU A 51 -8.41 -7.69 -0.39
CA LEU A 51 -8.07 -6.29 -0.64
C LEU A 51 -8.66 -5.82 -1.96
N ASP A 52 -8.48 -6.61 -3.02
CA ASP A 52 -9.04 -6.34 -4.35
C ASP A 52 -10.57 -6.20 -4.31
N TYR A 53 -11.25 -7.16 -3.69
CA TYR A 53 -12.70 -7.10 -3.51
C TYR A 53 -13.15 -5.85 -2.78
N GLU A 54 -12.47 -5.48 -1.70
CA GLU A 54 -12.84 -4.30 -0.90
C GLU A 54 -12.63 -2.99 -1.66
N MET A 55 -11.63 -2.94 -2.55
CA MET A 55 -11.42 -1.78 -3.43
C MET A 55 -12.43 -1.74 -4.58
N LEU A 56 -12.61 -2.87 -5.27
CA LEU A 56 -13.45 -2.96 -6.49
C LEU A 56 -14.96 -2.88 -6.21
N LYS A 57 -15.44 -3.29 -5.04
CA LYS A 57 -16.86 -3.23 -4.71
C LYS A 57 -17.43 -1.80 -4.58
N ARG A 58 -16.55 -0.82 -4.55
CA ARG A 58 -16.91 0.60 -4.50
C ARG A 58 -17.04 1.11 -5.92
N ASN A 59 -18.23 1.44 -6.34
CA ASN A 59 -18.53 1.92 -7.68
C ASN A 59 -17.49 2.94 -8.15
N TYR A 60 -16.94 2.73 -9.35
CA TYR A 60 -15.98 3.58 -10.04
C TYR A 60 -14.52 3.48 -9.58
N SER A 61 -14.17 2.49 -8.74
CA SER A 61 -12.77 2.19 -8.46
C SER A 61 -12.27 1.02 -9.30
N ASP A 62 -10.98 1.03 -9.60
CA ASP A 62 -10.24 -0.06 -10.21
C ASP A 62 -8.97 -0.28 -9.38
N LEU A 63 -8.23 -1.32 -9.64
CA LEU A 63 -6.91 -1.51 -9.04
C LEU A 63 -5.90 -0.57 -9.70
N ALA A 64 -5.03 0.03 -8.90
CA ALA A 64 -3.92 0.82 -9.40
C ALA A 64 -2.85 -0.05 -10.05
N PHE A 65 -2.62 -1.23 -9.47
CA PHE A 65 -1.67 -2.27 -9.88
C PHE A 65 -2.09 -3.61 -9.26
N PRO A 66 -1.51 -4.74 -9.69
CA PRO A 66 -1.76 -6.04 -9.07
C PRO A 66 -1.37 -6.03 -7.59
N THR A 67 -2.30 -6.37 -6.71
CA THR A 67 -2.05 -6.40 -5.26
C THR A 67 -0.95 -7.39 -4.91
N ILE A 68 -0.04 -6.98 -4.07
CA ILE A 68 1.03 -7.80 -3.52
C ILE A 68 0.67 -8.17 -2.08
N ALA A 69 0.67 -9.48 -1.79
CA ALA A 69 0.60 -10.02 -0.45
C ALA A 69 1.77 -11.00 -0.28
N ALA A 70 2.88 -10.51 0.24
CA ALA A 70 4.15 -11.24 0.31
C ALA A 70 4.46 -11.63 1.76
N SER A 71 4.46 -12.94 2.06
CA SER A 71 4.71 -13.48 3.40
C SER A 71 6.13 -14.02 3.54
N GLY A 72 6.76 -13.79 4.69
CA GLY A 72 8.08 -14.32 5.01
C GLY A 72 9.13 -13.90 3.97
N GLU A 73 9.82 -14.85 3.35
CA GLU A 73 10.88 -14.61 2.37
C GLU A 73 10.38 -13.92 1.09
N ASN A 74 9.11 -14.14 0.72
CA ASN A 74 8.51 -13.50 -0.45
C ASN A 74 8.49 -11.97 -0.31
N ALA A 75 8.45 -11.44 0.91
CA ALA A 75 8.50 -10.01 1.18
C ALA A 75 9.87 -9.36 0.82
N CYS A 76 10.89 -10.18 0.57
CA CYS A 76 12.19 -9.71 0.08
C CYS A 76 12.27 -9.65 -1.46
N CYS A 77 11.22 -10.08 -2.15
CA CYS A 77 11.13 -10.04 -3.60
C CYS A 77 10.29 -8.82 -4.03
N LEU A 78 10.93 -7.87 -4.73
CA LEU A 78 10.23 -6.72 -5.28
C LEU A 78 9.21 -7.17 -6.32
N HIS A 79 8.03 -6.54 -6.32
CA HIS A 79 6.94 -6.83 -7.24
C HIS A 79 6.48 -8.30 -7.25
N TYR A 80 6.49 -8.93 -6.06
CA TYR A 80 5.98 -10.29 -5.88
C TYR A 80 4.46 -10.33 -6.06
N VAL A 81 4.00 -10.84 -7.20
CA VAL A 81 2.56 -10.87 -7.57
C VAL A 81 1.95 -12.28 -7.61
N LYS A 82 2.72 -13.32 -7.29
CA LYS A 82 2.19 -14.69 -7.28
C LYS A 82 1.09 -14.87 -6.23
N ASN A 83 1.33 -14.37 -5.03
CA ASN A 83 0.39 -14.45 -3.90
C ASN A 83 -0.13 -15.88 -3.68
N ASP A 84 0.72 -16.89 -3.70
CA ASP A 84 0.31 -18.29 -3.71
C ASP A 84 0.76 -19.12 -2.50
N GLU A 85 1.56 -18.54 -1.62
CA GLU A 85 2.09 -19.23 -0.46
C GLU A 85 1.15 -19.15 0.77
N PRO A 86 1.25 -20.14 1.69
CA PRO A 86 0.50 -20.11 2.93
C PRO A 86 0.99 -19.04 3.90
N LEU A 87 0.09 -18.51 4.71
CA LEU A 87 0.42 -17.62 5.82
C LEU A 87 0.92 -18.45 7.02
N VAL A 88 2.20 -18.37 7.32
CA VAL A 88 2.84 -19.12 8.40
C VAL A 88 2.95 -18.25 9.64
N GLU A 89 2.51 -18.77 10.80
CA GLU A 89 2.64 -18.08 12.08
C GLU A 89 4.12 -17.81 12.41
N GLY A 90 4.40 -16.64 12.93
CA GLY A 90 5.78 -16.17 13.14
C GLY A 90 6.31 -15.28 12.03
N ASN A 91 5.78 -15.40 10.81
CA ASN A 91 6.14 -14.52 9.69
C ASN A 91 5.43 -13.17 9.75
N MET A 92 5.97 -12.22 9.01
CA MET A 92 5.30 -10.97 8.64
C MET A 92 4.79 -11.06 7.20
N VAL A 93 3.73 -10.31 6.90
CA VAL A 93 3.20 -10.15 5.55
C VAL A 93 3.34 -8.69 5.16
N LEU A 94 4.03 -8.44 4.07
CA LEU A 94 4.03 -7.16 3.37
C LEU A 94 2.82 -7.15 2.43
N LEU A 95 2.01 -6.13 2.55
CA LEU A 95 0.88 -5.85 1.68
C LEU A 95 1.15 -4.57 0.93
N ASP A 96 1.09 -4.62 -0.40
CA ASP A 96 1.25 -3.47 -1.27
C ASP A 96 0.09 -3.43 -2.26
N PHE A 97 -0.72 -2.38 -2.19
CA PHE A 97 -2.02 -2.34 -2.83
C PHE A 97 -2.52 -0.91 -3.01
N GLY A 98 -3.33 -0.70 -4.02
CA GLY A 98 -3.87 0.61 -4.32
C GLY A 98 -5.13 0.57 -5.16
N ALA A 99 -6.06 1.48 -4.86
CA ALA A 99 -7.22 1.74 -5.70
C ALA A 99 -6.92 2.86 -6.70
N ARG A 100 -7.54 2.79 -7.87
CA ARG A 100 -7.55 3.86 -8.87
C ARG A 100 -8.89 4.57 -8.85
N SER A 101 -8.86 5.90 -8.96
CA SER A 101 -10.05 6.73 -9.15
C SER A 101 -9.81 7.69 -10.31
N GLY A 102 -10.55 7.54 -11.39
CA GLY A 102 -10.31 8.28 -12.62
C GLY A 102 -8.89 8.01 -13.16
N SER A 103 -8.10 9.07 -13.30
CA SER A 103 -6.74 9.03 -13.84
C SER A 103 -5.64 8.93 -12.77
N VAL A 104 -6.00 8.86 -11.48
CA VAL A 104 -5.05 8.87 -10.37
C VAL A 104 -5.11 7.59 -9.56
N CYS A 105 -3.96 7.18 -9.02
CA CYS A 105 -3.78 5.93 -8.29
C CYS A 105 -3.32 6.23 -6.87
N ALA A 106 -3.83 5.46 -5.90
CA ALA A 106 -3.23 5.34 -4.57
C ALA A 106 -2.23 4.19 -4.57
N ASP A 107 -1.28 4.28 -3.66
CA ASP A 107 -0.26 3.28 -3.43
C ASP A 107 0.05 3.24 -1.93
N ILE A 108 -0.21 2.11 -1.27
CA ILE A 108 -0.06 1.96 0.18
C ILE A 108 0.59 0.61 0.48
N SER A 109 1.76 0.66 1.12
CA SER A 109 2.38 -0.53 1.69
C SER A 109 2.16 -0.61 3.20
N ARG A 110 1.87 -1.81 3.70
CA ARG A 110 1.76 -2.11 5.13
C ARG A 110 2.33 -3.48 5.44
N THR A 111 3.07 -3.59 6.54
CA THR A 111 3.61 -4.88 7.01
C THR A 111 2.97 -5.26 8.33
N VAL A 112 2.39 -6.46 8.39
CA VAL A 112 1.61 -6.96 9.53
C VAL A 112 2.08 -8.37 9.88
N PRO A 113 2.28 -8.71 11.16
CA PRO A 113 2.57 -10.10 11.53
C PRO A 113 1.35 -11.00 11.27
N VAL A 114 1.59 -12.21 10.78
CA VAL A 114 0.53 -13.21 10.52
C VAL A 114 -0.31 -13.44 11.78
N SER A 115 0.33 -13.55 12.94
CA SER A 115 -0.31 -13.72 14.26
C SER A 115 -1.06 -12.47 14.76
N ARG A 116 -0.97 -11.34 14.07
CA ARG A 116 -1.46 -10.02 14.52
C ARG A 116 -0.79 -9.48 15.80
N LYS A 117 0.22 -10.17 16.31
CA LYS A 117 1.02 -9.74 17.46
C LYS A 117 2.49 -9.67 17.05
N TYR A 118 3.07 -8.50 17.18
CA TYR A 118 4.49 -8.33 16.91
C TYR A 118 5.33 -9.01 17.98
N SER A 119 6.33 -9.79 17.59
CA SER A 119 7.42 -10.15 18.48
C SER A 119 8.24 -8.90 18.87
N PRO A 120 9.06 -8.96 19.93
CA PRO A 120 9.89 -7.82 20.33
C PRO A 120 10.79 -7.31 19.19
N LEU A 121 11.41 -8.22 18.43
CA LEU A 121 12.26 -7.89 17.29
C LEU A 121 11.46 -7.28 16.13
N GLN A 122 10.34 -7.88 15.76
CA GLN A 122 9.45 -7.35 14.72
C GLN A 122 8.97 -5.93 15.07
N LYS A 123 8.60 -5.71 16.32
CA LYS A 123 8.17 -4.40 16.79
C LYS A 123 9.30 -3.37 16.74
N LEU A 124 10.50 -3.76 17.14
CA LEU A 124 11.67 -2.87 17.07
C LEU A 124 11.93 -2.43 15.62
N LEU A 125 12.04 -3.39 14.69
CA LEU A 125 12.28 -3.10 13.28
C LEU A 125 11.16 -2.27 12.65
N TYR A 126 9.91 -2.61 12.95
CA TYR A 126 8.76 -1.83 12.46
C TYR A 126 8.80 -0.38 12.94
N ASN A 127 9.12 -0.16 14.22
CA ASN A 127 9.21 1.18 14.78
C ASN A 127 10.35 2.00 14.18
N ILE A 128 11.51 1.39 13.91
CA ILE A 128 12.62 2.07 13.22
C ILE A 128 12.15 2.59 11.85
N VAL A 129 11.52 1.74 11.05
CA VAL A 129 11.01 2.13 9.73
C VAL A 129 9.94 3.22 9.86
N LEU A 130 9.00 3.08 10.82
CA LEU A 130 7.93 4.04 11.03
C LEU A 130 8.47 5.43 11.44
N GLU A 131 9.44 5.49 12.37
CA GLU A 131 10.02 6.75 12.78
C GLU A 131 10.85 7.41 11.66
N THR A 132 11.55 6.60 10.87
CA THR A 132 12.25 7.07 9.66
C THR A 132 11.27 7.67 8.67
N GLN A 133 10.16 6.97 8.38
CA GLN A 133 9.11 7.49 7.50
C GLN A 133 8.55 8.81 7.99
N LYS A 134 8.15 8.90 9.26
CA LYS A 134 7.61 10.14 9.85
C LYS A 134 8.60 11.30 9.79
N PHE A 135 9.88 11.01 10.02
CA PHE A 135 10.94 12.00 9.92
C PHE A 135 11.03 12.60 8.52
N HIS A 136 10.99 11.75 7.48
CA HIS A 136 11.04 12.22 6.09
C HIS A 136 9.74 12.90 5.67
N GLU A 137 8.57 12.37 6.05
CA GLU A 137 7.27 13.03 5.79
C GLU A 137 7.21 14.46 6.31
N ALA A 138 7.77 14.70 7.50
CA ALA A 138 7.80 16.02 8.10
C ALA A 138 8.70 17.03 7.36
N GLN A 139 9.59 16.54 6.49
CA GLN A 139 10.48 17.39 5.71
C GLN A 139 9.96 17.71 4.31
N VAL A 140 8.87 17.07 3.89
CA VAL A 140 8.26 17.33 2.58
C VAL A 140 7.62 18.71 2.58
N ALA A 141 8.17 19.62 1.78
CA ALA A 141 7.72 21.01 1.69
C ALA A 141 7.98 21.56 0.27
N PRO A 142 7.25 22.57 -0.16
CA PRO A 142 7.54 23.26 -1.41
C PRO A 142 9.01 23.73 -1.47
N GLY A 143 9.67 23.48 -2.59
CA GLY A 143 11.08 23.83 -2.81
C GLY A 143 12.08 22.73 -2.39
N LYS A 144 11.65 21.67 -1.73
CA LYS A 144 12.49 20.51 -1.44
C LYS A 144 12.66 19.61 -2.66
N THR A 145 13.88 19.15 -2.87
CA THR A 145 14.21 18.18 -3.93
C THR A 145 14.21 16.76 -3.39
N LEU A 146 14.03 15.76 -4.28
CA LEU A 146 14.15 14.35 -3.89
C LEU A 146 15.54 14.02 -3.32
N GLN A 147 16.60 14.70 -3.80
CA GLN A 147 17.95 14.49 -3.29
C GLN A 147 18.11 14.96 -1.83
N GLU A 148 17.38 16.00 -1.41
CA GLU A 148 17.39 16.48 -0.02
C GLU A 148 16.54 15.61 0.91
N LEU A 149 15.64 14.79 0.35
CA LEU A 149 14.77 13.89 1.10
C LEU A 149 15.33 12.47 1.22
N ASN A 150 16.38 12.13 0.49
CA ASN A 150 17.11 10.86 0.55
C ASN A 150 18.34 10.96 1.45
#